data_eac7472afae0748089c171d114fc45a1
#
_entry.id   eac7472afae0748089c171d114fc45a1
#
_cell.length_a   1.000
_cell.length_b   1.000
_cell.length_c   1.000
_cell.angle_alpha   90.00
_cell.angle_beta   90.00
_cell.angle_gamma   90.00
#
_symmetry.space_group_name_H-M   'P 1'
#
loop_
_entity.id
_entity.type
_entity.pdbx_description
1 polymer ?
#
loop_
_entity_poly.entity_id
_entity_poly.type
_entity_poly.pdbx_seq_one_letter_code
_entity_poly.pdbx_strand_id
1 'polypeptide(L)'
;MTRDYVPDQGFVEERKRLSGMESLWDPGSQALLDELGLGSGSRCREVGAGGGSMAEWMVRRGAKVTAIDIDTRFIESLASDSIEVRRVDLRTDALPQDEFDLVHARLVLEHLSDRRQILDRLVGSLRPGGWILIEDYDWTCFGFEGETPGFSDIADVILGFMAKAGFERDYGRRVVSDLEAAGLTEIRGEGRARLIDSTSPGFDFFRLSFESLRGAIVDAGLLSAEEADAASAGFSENVRLLTPMMMAGIGRRA
;
A
#
# COMPACT_ATOMS: atom_id res chain seq x y z
N MET A 1 7.31 -12.37 -18.55
CA MET A 1 7.25 -11.11 -17.80
C MET A 1 6.62 -11.45 -16.45
N THR A 2 7.40 -11.54 -15.40
CA THR A 2 6.91 -11.73 -14.04
C THR A 2 6.27 -10.40 -13.61
N ARG A 3 4.96 -10.39 -13.43
CA ARG A 3 4.27 -9.26 -12.79
C ARG A 3 4.51 -9.39 -11.28
N ASP A 4 5.23 -8.45 -10.67
CA ASP A 4 5.43 -8.44 -9.22
C ASP A 4 4.13 -8.07 -8.47
N TYR A 5 3.23 -7.29 -9.10
CA TYR A 5 1.91 -6.99 -8.52
C TYR A 5 0.91 -8.10 -8.87
N VAL A 6 0.46 -8.84 -7.85
CA VAL A 6 -0.34 -10.05 -8.00
C VAL A 6 -1.86 -9.81 -8.09
N PRO A 7 -2.48 -8.85 -7.35
CA PRO A 7 -3.91 -8.59 -7.47
C PRO A 7 -4.33 -8.29 -8.90
N ASP A 8 -5.48 -8.86 -9.32
CA ASP A 8 -6.01 -8.65 -10.66
C ASP A 8 -6.49 -7.21 -10.84
N GLN A 9 -5.72 -6.43 -11.59
CA GLN A 9 -6.09 -5.05 -11.94
C GLN A 9 -7.37 -4.95 -12.78
N GLY A 10 -7.79 -6.04 -13.43
CA GLY A 10 -9.08 -6.14 -14.14
C GLY A 10 -10.28 -6.43 -13.22
N PHE A 11 -10.05 -6.64 -11.92
CA PHE A 11 -11.08 -6.97 -10.96
C PHE A 11 -12.16 -5.88 -10.88
N VAL A 12 -13.43 -6.27 -11.07
CA VAL A 12 -14.55 -5.33 -11.22
C VAL A 12 -14.77 -4.48 -9.96
N GLU A 13 -14.51 -5.05 -8.78
CA GLU A 13 -14.68 -4.36 -7.50
C GLU A 13 -13.40 -3.66 -7.00
N GLU A 14 -12.36 -3.52 -7.84
CA GLU A 14 -11.07 -2.95 -7.44
C GLU A 14 -11.22 -1.54 -6.82
N ARG A 15 -12.07 -0.68 -7.39
CA ARG A 15 -12.31 0.65 -6.79
C ARG A 15 -12.89 0.56 -5.37
N LYS A 16 -13.77 -0.43 -5.13
CA LYS A 16 -14.34 -0.67 -3.80
C LYS A 16 -13.27 -1.20 -2.84
N ARG A 17 -12.41 -2.10 -3.31
CA ARG A 17 -11.27 -2.61 -2.53
C ARG A 17 -10.35 -1.48 -2.10
N LEU A 18 -9.98 -0.59 -3.03
CA LEU A 18 -9.15 0.59 -2.74
C LEU A 18 -9.85 1.53 -1.75
N SER A 19 -11.17 1.78 -1.88
CA SER A 19 -11.92 2.60 -0.92
C SER A 19 -11.90 2.02 0.50
N GLY A 20 -11.94 0.71 0.64
CA GLY A 20 -11.79 0.05 1.93
C GLY A 20 -10.42 0.34 2.57
N MET A 21 -9.34 0.22 1.80
CA MET A 21 -7.98 0.54 2.24
C MET A 21 -7.84 2.02 2.62
N GLU A 22 -8.35 2.92 1.78
CA GLU A 22 -8.35 4.36 2.00
C GLU A 22 -9.06 4.71 3.33
N SER A 23 -10.27 4.20 3.55
CA SER A 23 -11.04 4.46 4.78
C SER A 23 -10.33 3.99 6.04
N LEU A 24 -9.54 2.93 5.94
CA LEU A 24 -8.84 2.32 7.06
C LEU A 24 -7.59 3.11 7.45
N TRP A 25 -6.82 3.59 6.48
CA TRP A 25 -5.48 4.10 6.71
C TRP A 25 -5.28 5.59 6.43
N ASP A 26 -6.13 6.21 5.60
CA ASP A 26 -5.98 7.63 5.28
C ASP A 26 -5.87 8.53 6.51
N PRO A 27 -6.71 8.39 7.56
CA PRO A 27 -6.62 9.28 8.71
C PRO A 27 -5.24 9.24 9.40
N GLY A 28 -4.62 8.06 9.47
CA GLY A 28 -3.29 7.92 10.05
C GLY A 28 -2.18 8.48 9.16
N SER A 29 -2.21 8.18 7.86
CA SER A 29 -1.26 8.73 6.88
C SER A 29 -1.34 10.26 6.83
N GLN A 30 -2.56 10.80 6.82
CA GLN A 30 -2.81 12.25 6.83
C GLN A 30 -2.24 12.93 8.08
N ALA A 31 -2.41 12.32 9.26
CA ALA A 31 -1.85 12.86 10.51
C ALA A 31 -0.32 12.93 10.47
N LEU A 32 0.34 11.87 9.98
CA LEU A 32 1.79 11.86 9.82
C LEU A 32 2.29 12.91 8.82
N LEU A 33 1.59 13.09 7.70
CA LEU A 33 1.93 14.11 6.70
C LEU A 33 1.70 15.54 7.22
N ASP A 34 0.67 15.76 8.04
CA ASP A 34 0.46 17.05 8.72
C ASP A 34 1.62 17.38 9.68
N GLU A 35 2.12 16.39 10.42
CA GLU A 35 3.29 16.56 11.30
C GLU A 35 4.58 16.93 10.53
N LEU A 36 4.72 16.47 9.29
CA LEU A 36 5.85 16.82 8.43
C LEU A 36 5.75 18.23 7.83
N GLY A 37 4.68 18.95 8.13
CA GLY A 37 4.49 20.33 7.69
C GLY A 37 4.08 20.45 6.23
N LEU A 38 3.40 19.43 5.70
CA LEU A 38 2.81 19.52 4.35
C LEU A 38 1.91 20.76 4.25
N GLY A 39 2.15 21.60 3.28
CA GLY A 39 1.41 22.85 3.13
C GLY A 39 1.46 23.44 1.73
N SER A 40 0.97 24.69 1.64
CA SER A 40 0.88 25.41 0.38
C SER A 40 2.23 25.55 -0.32
N GLY A 41 2.26 25.14 -1.58
CA GLY A 41 3.45 25.19 -2.44
C GLY A 41 4.38 23.99 -2.33
N SER A 42 4.16 23.06 -1.40
CA SER A 42 4.93 21.81 -1.34
C SER A 42 4.79 21.02 -2.64
N ARG A 43 5.90 20.53 -3.16
CA ARG A 43 5.93 19.61 -4.30
C ARG A 43 5.99 18.19 -3.78
N CYS A 44 4.92 17.43 -3.98
CA CYS A 44 4.77 16.09 -3.45
C CYS A 44 4.73 15.05 -4.55
N ARG A 45 5.26 13.88 -4.27
CA ARG A 45 5.03 12.68 -5.06
C ARG A 45 4.21 11.68 -4.26
N GLU A 46 3.10 11.26 -4.84
CA GLU A 46 2.32 10.12 -4.37
C GLU A 46 2.64 8.91 -5.24
N VAL A 47 3.17 7.86 -4.63
CA VAL A 47 3.68 6.65 -5.30
C VAL A 47 2.71 5.49 -5.05
N GLY A 48 2.27 4.82 -6.13
CA GLY A 48 1.21 3.82 -6.03
C GLY A 48 -0.10 4.49 -5.61
N ALA A 49 -0.50 5.54 -6.33
CA ALA A 49 -1.59 6.43 -5.94
C ALA A 49 -2.96 5.74 -5.83
N GLY A 50 -3.13 4.54 -6.43
CA GLY A 50 -4.31 3.68 -6.30
C GLY A 50 -5.61 4.41 -6.66
N GLY A 51 -6.47 4.66 -5.67
CA GLY A 51 -7.73 5.40 -5.85
C GLY A 51 -7.60 6.91 -5.77
N GLY A 52 -6.43 7.45 -5.41
CA GLY A 52 -6.11 8.88 -5.44
C GLY A 52 -6.43 9.67 -4.18
N SER A 53 -6.95 9.04 -3.14
CA SER A 53 -7.40 9.73 -1.92
C SER A 53 -6.32 10.61 -1.28
N MET A 54 -5.08 10.10 -1.20
CA MET A 54 -3.96 10.85 -0.62
C MET A 54 -3.51 11.99 -1.52
N ALA A 55 -3.48 11.80 -2.84
CA ALA A 55 -3.15 12.87 -3.78
C ALA A 55 -4.15 14.02 -3.69
N GLU A 56 -5.45 13.72 -3.68
CA GLU A 56 -6.49 14.75 -3.47
C GLU A 56 -6.37 15.44 -2.11
N TRP A 57 -6.06 14.67 -1.05
CA TRP A 57 -5.90 15.25 0.28
C TRP A 57 -4.70 16.21 0.34
N MET A 58 -3.56 15.86 -0.25
CA MET A 58 -2.38 16.74 -0.34
C MET A 58 -2.71 18.04 -1.09
N VAL A 59 -3.49 17.96 -2.18
CA VAL A 59 -3.92 19.17 -2.92
C VAL A 59 -4.83 20.03 -2.07
N ARG A 60 -5.74 19.46 -1.29
CA ARG A 60 -6.56 20.25 -0.34
C ARG A 60 -5.73 20.98 0.71
N ARG A 61 -4.48 20.55 0.98
CA ARG A 61 -3.48 21.23 1.82
C ARG A 61 -2.66 22.28 1.05
N GLY A 62 -2.91 22.44 -0.25
CA GLY A 62 -2.24 23.41 -1.11
C GLY A 62 -0.97 22.90 -1.78
N ALA A 63 -0.69 21.61 -1.72
CA ALA A 63 0.45 21.00 -2.40
C ALA A 63 0.21 20.90 -3.91
N LYS A 64 1.31 20.81 -4.67
CA LYS A 64 1.33 20.33 -6.05
C LYS A 64 1.79 18.88 -6.04
N VAL A 65 0.97 18.00 -6.62
CA VAL A 65 1.16 16.55 -6.51
C VAL A 65 1.47 15.93 -7.88
N THR A 66 2.51 15.14 -7.96
CA THR A 66 2.72 14.18 -9.04
C THR A 66 2.30 12.79 -8.54
N ALA A 67 1.12 12.35 -8.93
CA ALA A 67 0.58 11.03 -8.61
C ALA A 67 1.06 10.01 -9.65
N ILE A 68 1.76 8.99 -9.21
CA ILE A 68 2.27 7.93 -10.09
C ILE A 68 1.70 6.57 -9.70
N ASP A 69 1.35 5.79 -10.70
CA ASP A 69 0.89 4.40 -10.54
C ASP A 69 1.24 3.59 -11.80
N ILE A 70 1.30 2.27 -11.69
CA ILE A 70 1.41 1.36 -12.84
C ILE A 70 0.07 1.27 -13.60
N ASP A 71 -1.04 1.54 -12.91
CA ASP A 71 -2.39 1.60 -13.47
C ASP A 71 -3.10 2.88 -13.05
N THR A 72 -3.25 3.82 -13.96
CA THR A 72 -3.78 5.17 -13.68
C THR A 72 -5.29 5.31 -13.85
N ARG A 73 -6.02 4.26 -14.22
CA ARG A 73 -7.46 4.33 -14.58
C ARG A 73 -8.36 4.96 -13.50
N PHE A 74 -7.98 4.86 -12.22
CA PHE A 74 -8.77 5.45 -11.12
C PHE A 74 -8.38 6.88 -10.77
N ILE A 75 -7.24 7.35 -11.28
CA ILE A 75 -6.70 8.68 -10.97
C ILE A 75 -6.60 9.61 -12.19
N GLU A 76 -6.82 9.12 -13.41
CA GLU A 76 -6.76 9.94 -14.63
C GLU A 76 -7.68 11.17 -14.57
N SER A 77 -8.87 11.02 -13.99
CA SER A 77 -9.83 12.11 -13.83
C SER A 77 -9.43 13.16 -12.79
N LEU A 78 -8.41 12.88 -11.96
CA LEU A 78 -7.89 13.83 -10.97
C LEU A 78 -6.89 14.82 -11.57
N ALA A 79 -6.45 14.61 -12.80
CA ALA A 79 -5.49 15.48 -13.48
C ALA A 79 -6.01 16.92 -13.52
N SER A 80 -5.19 17.88 -13.06
CA SER A 80 -5.53 19.29 -12.92
C SER A 80 -4.25 20.13 -12.84
N ASP A 81 -4.38 21.44 -12.69
CA ASP A 81 -3.22 22.33 -12.48
C ASP A 81 -2.43 21.99 -11.19
N SER A 82 -3.02 21.23 -10.27
CA SER A 82 -2.42 20.86 -8.99
C SER A 82 -2.08 19.37 -8.87
N ILE A 83 -2.62 18.52 -9.76
CA ILE A 83 -2.34 17.07 -9.81
C ILE A 83 -1.87 16.71 -11.20
N GLU A 84 -0.62 16.29 -11.31
CA GLU A 84 -0.09 15.62 -12.48
C GLU A 84 -0.20 14.10 -12.29
N VAL A 85 -0.88 13.42 -13.21
CA VAL A 85 -1.01 11.96 -13.20
C VAL A 85 -0.05 11.37 -14.23
N ARG A 86 0.77 10.41 -13.80
CA ARG A 86 1.70 9.70 -14.70
C ARG A 86 1.63 8.19 -14.48
N ARG A 87 1.52 7.45 -15.56
CA ARG A 87 1.75 6.00 -15.52
C ARG A 87 3.24 5.72 -15.45
N VAL A 88 3.69 5.04 -14.38
CA VAL A 88 5.10 4.75 -14.11
C VAL A 88 5.26 3.32 -13.61
N ASP A 89 6.13 2.54 -14.24
CA ASP A 89 6.65 1.30 -13.66
C ASP A 89 7.94 1.62 -12.90
N LEU A 90 7.89 1.55 -11.56
CA LEU A 90 9.02 1.85 -10.69
C LEU A 90 10.27 1.00 -10.98
N ARG A 91 10.14 -0.15 -11.61
CA ARG A 91 11.27 -1.04 -11.92
C ARG A 91 12.07 -0.56 -13.13
N THR A 92 11.41 0.05 -14.10
CA THR A 92 12.01 0.35 -15.41
C THR A 92 12.11 1.83 -15.73
N ASP A 93 11.14 2.63 -15.25
CA ASP A 93 11.06 4.02 -15.66
C ASP A 93 11.97 4.91 -14.80
N ALA A 94 12.52 5.95 -15.44
CA ALA A 94 13.35 6.91 -14.74
C ALA A 94 12.52 7.78 -13.78
N LEU A 95 13.08 8.04 -12.60
CA LEU A 95 12.54 9.00 -11.66
C LEU A 95 13.40 10.28 -11.68
N PRO A 96 12.79 11.49 -11.59
CA PRO A 96 13.53 12.73 -11.51
C PRO A 96 14.36 12.78 -10.22
N GLN A 97 15.40 13.61 -10.21
CA GLN A 97 16.28 13.84 -9.06
C GLN A 97 16.00 15.23 -8.48
N ASP A 98 16.13 15.37 -7.15
CA ASP A 98 16.09 16.64 -6.43
C ASP A 98 14.84 17.50 -6.72
N GLU A 99 13.68 16.85 -6.87
CA GLU A 99 12.46 17.52 -7.33
C GLU A 99 11.41 17.76 -6.23
N PHE A 100 11.27 16.84 -5.27
CA PHE A 100 10.15 16.82 -4.35
C PHE A 100 10.52 17.22 -2.94
N ASP A 101 9.62 17.94 -2.27
CA ASP A 101 9.71 18.26 -0.85
C ASP A 101 9.24 17.07 -0.01
N LEU A 102 8.35 16.24 -0.58
CA LEU A 102 7.79 15.06 0.07
C LEU A 102 7.55 13.95 -0.95
N VAL A 103 7.92 12.73 -0.56
CA VAL A 103 7.54 11.47 -1.25
C VAL A 103 6.75 10.62 -0.27
N HIS A 104 5.58 10.18 -0.68
CA HIS A 104 4.75 9.22 0.06
C HIS A 104 4.51 7.97 -0.79
N ALA A 105 4.60 6.80 -0.14
CA ALA A 105 4.23 5.51 -0.73
C ALA A 105 3.56 4.64 0.33
N ARG A 106 2.41 4.06 -0.01
CA ARG A 106 1.68 3.15 0.89
C ARG A 106 1.29 1.86 0.18
N LEU A 107 1.68 0.71 0.78
CA LEU A 107 1.44 -0.65 0.25
C LEU A 107 2.01 -0.82 -1.17
N VAL A 108 3.26 -0.39 -1.36
CA VAL A 108 3.97 -0.42 -2.65
C VAL A 108 5.22 -1.26 -2.57
N LEU A 109 6.14 -0.95 -1.64
CA LEU A 109 7.46 -1.56 -1.62
C LEU A 109 7.39 -3.04 -1.21
N GLU A 110 6.44 -3.42 -0.38
CA GLU A 110 6.20 -4.83 -0.04
C GLU A 110 5.94 -5.73 -1.26
N HIS A 111 5.43 -5.16 -2.36
CA HIS A 111 5.12 -5.88 -3.60
C HIS A 111 6.30 -6.02 -4.56
N LEU A 112 7.42 -5.37 -4.30
CA LEU A 112 8.53 -5.26 -5.24
C LEU A 112 9.75 -6.06 -4.78
N SER A 113 10.27 -6.93 -5.64
CA SER A 113 11.46 -7.74 -5.32
C SER A 113 12.74 -6.90 -5.18
N ASP A 114 12.85 -5.82 -5.96
CA ASP A 114 13.97 -4.87 -6.00
C ASP A 114 13.72 -3.60 -5.17
N ARG A 115 12.85 -3.71 -4.13
CA ARG A 115 12.37 -2.62 -3.28
C ARG A 115 13.47 -1.71 -2.73
N ARG A 116 14.64 -2.27 -2.45
CA ARG A 116 15.76 -1.50 -1.93
C ARG A 116 16.29 -0.50 -2.96
N GLN A 117 16.51 -0.94 -4.20
CA GLN A 117 16.97 -0.06 -5.28
C GLN A 117 15.90 0.97 -5.63
N ILE A 118 14.64 0.60 -5.57
CA ILE A 118 13.52 1.51 -5.79
C ILE A 118 13.46 2.56 -4.68
N LEU A 119 13.64 2.17 -3.41
CA LEU A 119 13.71 3.11 -2.29
C LEU A 119 14.84 4.13 -2.48
N ASP A 120 16.04 3.68 -2.86
CA ASP A 120 17.18 4.58 -3.13
C ASP A 120 16.85 5.60 -4.23
N ARG A 121 16.11 5.19 -5.27
CA ARG A 121 15.66 6.07 -6.35
C ARG A 121 14.57 7.05 -5.90
N LEU A 122 13.66 6.62 -5.03
CA LEU A 122 12.65 7.50 -4.42
C LEU A 122 13.31 8.55 -3.52
N VAL A 123 14.27 8.14 -2.70
CA VAL A 123 15.10 9.07 -1.89
C VAL A 123 15.85 10.06 -2.78
N GLY A 124 16.45 9.59 -3.89
CA GLY A 124 17.11 10.46 -4.86
C GLY A 124 16.20 11.50 -5.50
N SER A 125 14.89 11.27 -5.54
CA SER A 125 13.93 12.23 -6.09
C SER A 125 13.54 13.35 -5.12
N LEU A 126 13.85 13.21 -3.83
CA LEU A 126 13.69 14.28 -2.85
C LEU A 126 14.73 15.40 -3.06
N ARG A 127 14.38 16.61 -2.73
CA ARG A 127 15.35 17.69 -2.54
C ARG A 127 16.14 17.48 -1.25
N PRO A 128 17.34 18.08 -1.10
CA PRO A 128 17.96 18.22 0.21
C PRO A 128 16.97 18.83 1.22
N GLY A 129 16.83 18.21 2.39
CA GLY A 129 15.86 18.58 3.41
C GLY A 129 14.43 18.07 3.19
N GLY A 130 14.16 17.37 2.08
CA GLY A 130 12.85 16.76 1.79
C GLY A 130 12.56 15.53 2.64
N TRP A 131 11.29 15.19 2.81
CA TRP A 131 10.80 14.09 3.62
C TRP A 131 10.32 12.92 2.77
N ILE A 132 10.49 11.70 3.28
CA ILE A 132 9.83 10.51 2.77
C ILE A 132 9.01 9.84 3.86
N LEU A 133 7.81 9.38 3.50
CA LEU A 133 6.95 8.53 4.32
C LEU A 133 6.67 7.25 3.52
N ILE A 134 7.11 6.12 4.05
CA ILE A 134 6.83 4.77 3.52
C ILE A 134 5.92 4.05 4.51
N GLU A 135 4.82 3.51 4.02
CA GLU A 135 3.86 2.76 4.81
C GLU A 135 3.60 1.39 4.16
N ASP A 136 4.09 0.32 4.79
CA ASP A 136 3.90 -1.05 4.31
C ASP A 136 3.53 -2.00 5.46
N TYR A 137 2.95 -3.15 5.15
CA TYR A 137 2.47 -4.07 6.17
C TYR A 137 3.58 -4.94 6.79
N ASP A 138 3.38 -5.22 8.07
CA ASP A 138 3.90 -6.40 8.76
C ASP A 138 2.71 -7.33 9.10
N TRP A 139 2.62 -8.45 8.43
CA TRP A 139 1.51 -9.40 8.55
C TRP A 139 1.60 -10.32 9.76
N THR A 140 2.62 -10.20 10.60
CA THR A 140 2.84 -11.12 11.72
C THR A 140 1.76 -11.09 12.78
N CYS A 141 1.04 -9.97 12.93
CA CYS A 141 -0.07 -9.85 13.87
C CYS A 141 -1.44 -10.06 13.23
N PHE A 142 -1.51 -10.25 11.89
CA PHE A 142 -2.78 -10.48 11.21
C PHE A 142 -3.44 -11.77 11.69
N GLY A 143 -4.73 -11.70 11.97
CA GLY A 143 -5.48 -12.88 12.38
C GLY A 143 -6.97 -12.60 12.55
N PHE A 144 -7.72 -13.69 12.60
CA PHE A 144 -9.16 -13.65 12.86
C PHE A 144 -9.43 -13.91 14.33
N GLU A 145 -10.42 -13.22 14.91
CA GLU A 145 -10.86 -13.48 16.27
C GLU A 145 -11.80 -14.71 16.27
N GLY A 146 -11.44 -15.71 17.10
CA GLY A 146 -12.20 -16.96 17.24
C GLY A 146 -11.70 -18.08 16.32
N GLU A 147 -12.20 -19.28 16.58
CA GLU A 147 -11.95 -20.45 15.73
C GLU A 147 -12.89 -20.42 14.52
N THR A 148 -12.42 -19.84 13.42
CA THR A 148 -13.12 -19.96 12.14
C THR A 148 -12.41 -21.03 11.33
N PRO A 149 -12.93 -22.28 11.25
CA PRO A 149 -12.27 -23.37 10.54
C PRO A 149 -11.98 -22.97 9.09
N GLY A 150 -10.72 -23.15 8.67
CA GLY A 150 -10.26 -22.87 7.31
C GLY A 150 -9.76 -21.43 7.08
N PHE A 151 -9.94 -20.49 8.02
CA PHE A 151 -9.50 -19.09 7.83
C PHE A 151 -8.04 -18.84 8.20
N SER A 152 -7.49 -19.51 9.24
CA SER A 152 -6.09 -19.34 9.64
C SER A 152 -5.13 -19.71 8.50
N ASP A 153 -5.44 -20.76 7.77
CA ASP A 153 -4.58 -21.28 6.71
C ASP A 153 -4.69 -20.47 5.41
N ILE A 154 -5.84 -19.81 5.17
CA ILE A 154 -6.09 -19.01 3.97
C ILE A 154 -5.14 -17.81 3.88
N ALA A 155 -4.91 -17.12 4.98
CA ALA A 155 -3.95 -16.00 5.01
C ALA A 155 -2.55 -16.47 4.59
N ASP A 156 -2.08 -17.59 5.12
CA ASP A 156 -0.77 -18.14 4.76
C ASP A 156 -0.72 -18.62 3.30
N VAL A 157 -1.80 -19.19 2.78
CA VAL A 157 -1.91 -19.56 1.35
C VAL A 157 -1.81 -18.32 0.45
N ILE A 158 -2.57 -17.26 0.75
CA ILE A 158 -2.56 -16.01 -0.02
C ILE A 158 -1.16 -15.37 0.01
N LEU A 159 -0.60 -15.19 1.20
CA LEU A 159 0.70 -14.55 1.39
C LEU A 159 1.82 -15.38 0.74
N GLY A 160 1.74 -16.71 0.86
CA GLY A 160 2.67 -17.63 0.19
C GLY A 160 2.54 -17.59 -1.34
N PHE A 161 1.33 -17.42 -1.87
CA PHE A 161 1.10 -17.22 -3.30
C PHE A 161 1.73 -15.91 -3.79
N MET A 162 1.47 -14.80 -3.08
CA MET A 162 2.02 -13.49 -3.42
C MET A 162 3.56 -13.44 -3.31
N ALA A 163 4.13 -14.15 -2.34
CA ALA A 163 5.59 -14.22 -2.16
C ALA A 163 6.33 -14.78 -3.38
N LYS A 164 5.69 -15.66 -4.18
CA LYS A 164 6.27 -16.16 -5.44
C LYS A 164 6.48 -15.07 -6.49
N ALA A 165 5.77 -13.96 -6.37
CA ALA A 165 5.88 -12.79 -7.24
C ALA A 165 6.76 -11.66 -6.61
N GLY A 166 7.43 -11.92 -5.50
CA GLY A 166 8.33 -10.95 -4.85
C GLY A 166 7.71 -10.19 -3.67
N PHE A 167 6.45 -10.46 -3.33
CA PHE A 167 5.82 -9.88 -2.15
C PHE A 167 6.55 -10.30 -0.86
N GLU A 168 6.76 -9.36 0.05
CA GLU A 168 7.43 -9.54 1.32
C GLU A 168 6.46 -9.26 2.47
N ARG A 169 5.93 -10.31 3.09
CA ARG A 169 4.86 -10.25 4.09
C ARG A 169 5.20 -9.49 5.38
N ASP A 170 6.46 -9.31 5.69
CA ASP A 170 6.91 -8.61 6.89
C ASP A 170 7.83 -7.43 6.59
N TYR A 171 7.70 -6.87 5.39
CA TYR A 171 8.52 -5.74 4.95
C TYR A 171 8.36 -4.52 5.86
N GLY A 172 7.16 -4.26 6.36
CA GLY A 172 6.88 -3.12 7.23
C GLY A 172 7.85 -2.99 8.40
N ARG A 173 8.28 -4.11 9.03
CA ARG A 173 9.24 -4.07 10.15
C ARG A 173 10.65 -3.65 9.72
N ARG A 174 10.96 -3.66 8.43
CA ARG A 174 12.28 -3.29 7.89
C ARG A 174 12.33 -1.89 7.31
N VAL A 175 11.18 -1.22 7.15
CA VAL A 175 11.11 0.11 6.53
C VAL A 175 12.08 1.09 7.20
N VAL A 176 12.10 1.16 8.54
CA VAL A 176 12.99 2.08 9.28
C VAL A 176 14.46 1.77 9.00
N SER A 177 14.88 0.52 9.09
CA SER A 177 16.27 0.13 8.82
C SER A 177 16.67 0.34 7.36
N ASP A 178 15.72 0.21 6.43
CA ASP A 178 15.98 0.49 5.02
C ASP A 178 16.13 1.99 4.74
N LEU A 179 15.38 2.86 5.45
CA LEU A 179 15.57 4.31 5.41
C LEU A 179 16.95 4.72 5.98
N GLU A 180 17.37 4.10 7.10
CA GLU A 180 18.72 4.31 7.66
C GLU A 180 19.80 3.94 6.66
N ALA A 181 19.67 2.80 6.05
CA ALA A 181 20.65 2.31 5.08
C ALA A 181 20.61 3.08 3.74
N ALA A 182 19.52 3.80 3.42
CA ALA A 182 19.45 4.76 2.32
C ALA A 182 20.07 6.12 2.65
N GLY A 183 20.63 6.30 3.86
CA GLY A 183 21.36 7.50 4.27
C GLY A 183 20.49 8.67 4.70
N LEU A 184 19.24 8.42 5.06
CA LEU A 184 18.34 9.44 5.58
C LEU A 184 18.68 9.80 7.03
N THR A 185 18.23 10.95 7.47
CA THR A 185 18.36 11.49 8.84
C THR A 185 16.97 11.68 9.45
N GLU A 186 16.89 12.08 10.72
CA GLU A 186 15.64 12.32 11.45
C GLU A 186 14.63 11.16 11.30
N ILE A 187 15.16 9.92 11.34
CA ILE A 187 14.37 8.72 11.07
C ILE A 187 13.52 8.35 12.28
N ARG A 188 12.26 8.02 12.04
CA ARG A 188 11.36 7.47 13.04
C ARG A 188 10.40 6.44 12.41
N GLY A 189 9.84 5.59 13.26
CA GLY A 189 8.84 4.60 12.87
C GLY A 189 7.62 4.62 13.77
N GLU A 190 6.47 4.27 13.20
CA GLU A 190 5.21 4.09 13.91
C GLU A 190 4.50 2.85 13.38
N GLY A 191 3.83 2.10 14.27
CA GLY A 191 3.01 0.95 13.90
C GLY A 191 1.56 1.16 14.31
N ARG A 192 0.60 0.83 13.42
CA ARG A 192 -0.84 0.95 13.65
C ARG A 192 -1.55 -0.33 13.25
N ALA A 193 -2.34 -0.90 14.14
CA ALA A 193 -3.23 -2.03 13.85
C ALA A 193 -4.65 -1.72 14.32
N ARG A 194 -5.65 -2.37 13.74
CA ARG A 194 -7.06 -2.19 14.06
C ARG A 194 -7.74 -3.54 14.19
N LEU A 195 -8.64 -3.67 15.15
CA LEU A 195 -9.61 -4.77 15.18
C LEU A 195 -10.86 -4.29 14.43
N ILE A 196 -11.21 -4.96 13.36
CA ILE A 196 -12.34 -4.60 12.48
C ILE A 196 -13.26 -5.81 12.27
N ASP A 197 -14.49 -5.55 11.86
CA ASP A 197 -15.50 -6.56 11.52
C ASP A 197 -16.17 -6.25 10.18
N SER A 198 -17.08 -7.12 9.76
CA SER A 198 -17.79 -7.00 8.47
C SER A 198 -18.62 -5.71 8.30
N THR A 199 -18.85 -4.94 9.38
CA THR A 199 -19.55 -3.65 9.33
C THR A 199 -18.56 -2.48 9.21
N SER A 200 -17.27 -2.73 9.40
CA SER A 200 -16.22 -1.73 9.34
C SER A 200 -15.89 -1.37 7.88
N PRO A 201 -15.75 -0.08 7.54
CA PRO A 201 -15.50 0.33 6.15
C PRO A 201 -14.27 -0.33 5.51
N GLY A 202 -13.23 -0.63 6.30
CA GLY A 202 -12.00 -1.25 5.83
C GLY A 202 -12.05 -2.77 5.63
N PHE A 203 -13.13 -3.44 6.05
CA PHE A 203 -13.25 -4.90 5.93
C PHE A 203 -13.26 -5.36 4.47
N ASP A 204 -13.91 -4.60 3.60
CA ASP A 204 -13.95 -4.90 2.17
C ASP A 204 -12.56 -4.94 1.52
N PHE A 205 -11.57 -4.22 2.04
CA PHE A 205 -10.21 -4.33 1.53
C PHE A 205 -9.68 -5.78 1.62
N PHE A 206 -9.84 -6.43 2.76
CA PHE A 206 -9.34 -7.81 2.96
C PHE A 206 -10.18 -8.83 2.20
N ARG A 207 -11.50 -8.73 2.31
CA ARG A 207 -12.43 -9.61 1.60
C ARG A 207 -12.21 -9.56 0.09
N LEU A 208 -12.19 -8.36 -0.50
CA LEU A 208 -12.03 -8.18 -1.94
C LEU A 208 -10.60 -8.47 -2.42
N SER A 209 -9.58 -8.33 -1.56
CA SER A 209 -8.23 -8.80 -1.88
C SER A 209 -8.19 -10.31 -2.05
N PHE A 210 -8.88 -11.08 -1.18
CA PHE A 210 -9.04 -12.51 -1.38
C PHE A 210 -9.77 -12.81 -2.70
N GLU A 211 -10.93 -12.18 -2.94
CA GLU A 211 -11.73 -12.42 -4.16
C GLU A 211 -10.94 -12.11 -5.45
N SER A 212 -10.09 -11.08 -5.44
CA SER A 212 -9.25 -10.73 -6.60
C SER A 212 -8.17 -11.78 -6.91
N LEU A 213 -7.76 -12.56 -5.91
CA LEU A 213 -6.74 -13.60 -6.03
C LEU A 213 -7.31 -15.02 -6.14
N ARG A 214 -8.59 -15.20 -5.78
CA ARG A 214 -9.24 -16.48 -5.64
C ARG A 214 -9.06 -17.39 -6.87
N GLY A 215 -9.33 -16.87 -8.05
CA GLY A 215 -9.18 -17.63 -9.29
C GLY A 215 -7.76 -18.13 -9.51
N ALA A 216 -6.77 -17.24 -9.36
CA ALA A 216 -5.37 -17.57 -9.54
C ALA A 216 -4.84 -18.58 -8.49
N ILE A 217 -5.35 -18.52 -7.26
CA ILE A 217 -5.00 -19.45 -6.18
C ILE A 217 -5.56 -20.85 -6.46
N VAL A 218 -6.81 -20.95 -6.94
CA VAL A 218 -7.44 -22.21 -7.34
C VAL A 218 -6.73 -22.79 -8.57
N ASP A 219 -6.46 -21.99 -9.59
CA ASP A 219 -5.75 -22.42 -10.80
C ASP A 219 -4.31 -22.90 -10.49
N ALA A 220 -3.68 -22.34 -9.46
CA ALA A 220 -2.38 -22.78 -8.96
C ALA A 220 -2.46 -24.08 -8.10
N GLY A 221 -3.67 -24.61 -7.84
CA GLY A 221 -3.89 -25.79 -7.02
C GLY A 221 -3.55 -25.63 -5.53
N LEU A 222 -3.56 -24.38 -5.03
CA LEU A 222 -3.26 -24.07 -3.62
C LEU A 222 -4.51 -24.15 -2.74
N LEU A 223 -5.69 -23.98 -3.31
CA LEU A 223 -7.01 -24.27 -2.73
C LEU A 223 -7.84 -24.98 -3.79
N SER A 224 -8.72 -25.87 -3.35
CA SER A 224 -9.82 -26.36 -4.17
C SER A 224 -10.89 -25.26 -4.34
N ALA A 225 -11.76 -25.42 -5.33
CA ALA A 225 -12.88 -24.50 -5.51
C ALA A 225 -13.81 -24.48 -4.27
N GLU A 226 -14.03 -25.65 -3.64
CA GLU A 226 -14.85 -25.80 -2.44
C GLU A 226 -14.25 -25.05 -1.23
N GLU A 227 -12.93 -25.16 -1.01
CA GLU A 227 -12.23 -24.43 0.04
C GLU A 227 -12.27 -22.92 -0.21
N ALA A 228 -12.11 -22.49 -1.45
CA ALA A 228 -12.21 -21.09 -1.82
C ALA A 228 -13.65 -20.53 -1.66
N ASP A 229 -14.68 -21.33 -1.96
CA ASP A 229 -16.08 -20.98 -1.71
C ASP A 229 -16.38 -20.87 -0.21
N ALA A 230 -15.88 -21.80 0.59
CA ALA A 230 -16.00 -21.75 2.05
C ALA A 230 -15.32 -20.51 2.64
N ALA A 231 -14.17 -20.11 2.11
CA ALA A 231 -13.48 -18.90 2.51
C ALA A 231 -14.29 -17.64 2.18
N SER A 232 -14.82 -17.53 0.96
CA SER A 232 -15.69 -16.42 0.56
C SER A 232 -16.92 -16.31 1.45
N ALA A 233 -17.55 -17.44 1.77
CA ALA A 233 -18.69 -17.51 2.69
C ALA A 233 -18.30 -17.03 4.10
N GLY A 234 -17.14 -17.45 4.61
CA GLY A 234 -16.62 -17.04 5.91
C GLY A 234 -16.46 -15.52 6.05
N PHE A 235 -16.04 -14.82 5.00
CA PHE A 235 -16.01 -13.34 5.01
C PHE A 235 -17.41 -12.69 5.09
N SER A 236 -18.48 -13.44 4.84
CA SER A 236 -19.85 -12.93 4.90
C SER A 236 -20.48 -13.09 6.29
N GLU A 237 -19.83 -13.83 7.20
CA GLU A 237 -20.27 -14.02 8.58
C GLU A 237 -19.84 -12.84 9.46
N ASN A 238 -20.30 -12.83 10.71
CA ASN A 238 -19.92 -11.79 11.67
C ASN A 238 -18.51 -12.07 12.23
N VAL A 239 -17.53 -11.89 11.38
CA VAL A 239 -16.11 -12.16 11.64
C VAL A 239 -15.41 -10.87 12.06
N ARG A 240 -14.54 -10.96 13.05
CA ARG A 240 -13.58 -9.91 13.40
C ARG A 240 -12.18 -10.33 13.00
N LEU A 241 -11.42 -9.37 12.51
CA LEU A 241 -10.01 -9.57 12.19
C LEU A 241 -9.16 -8.45 12.79
N LEU A 242 -7.98 -8.82 13.28
CA LEU A 242 -6.91 -7.89 13.57
C LEU A 242 -6.15 -7.65 12.26
N THR A 243 -6.07 -6.39 11.83
CA THR A 243 -5.36 -6.04 10.61
C THR A 243 -3.87 -6.35 10.74
N PRO A 244 -3.14 -6.52 9.62
CA PRO A 244 -1.68 -6.41 9.66
C PRO A 244 -1.29 -5.07 10.32
N MET A 245 -0.09 -5.02 10.90
CA MET A 245 0.45 -3.75 11.38
C MET A 245 0.86 -2.90 10.17
N MET A 246 0.20 -1.75 9.97
CA MET A 246 0.67 -0.72 9.05
C MET A 246 1.88 -0.05 9.71
N MET A 247 3.05 -0.33 9.19
CA MET A 247 4.30 0.26 9.65
C MET A 247 4.63 1.47 8.80
N ALA A 248 4.72 2.62 9.45
CA ALA A 248 5.16 3.87 8.83
C ALA A 248 6.63 4.11 9.17
N GLY A 249 7.46 4.31 8.17
CA GLY A 249 8.82 4.80 8.31
C GLY A 249 8.92 6.21 7.71
N ILE A 250 9.48 7.13 8.48
CA ILE A 250 9.68 8.52 8.09
C ILE A 250 11.17 8.80 8.12
N GLY A 251 11.67 9.54 7.13
CA GLY A 251 13.07 9.97 7.11
C GLY A 251 13.23 11.26 6.31
N ARG A 252 14.31 11.98 6.58
CA ARG A 252 14.66 13.24 5.93
C ARG A 252 15.93 13.12 5.13
N ARG A 253 15.92 13.57 3.90
CA ARG A 253 17.13 13.65 3.09
C ARG A 253 18.04 14.79 3.61
N ALA A 254 19.32 14.48 3.83
CA ALA A 254 20.33 15.45 4.28
C ALA A 254 20.56 16.56 3.24
#